data_8e5ebd4c6c044c55fb8a2d015b248a9e
#
_entry.id   8e5ebd4c6c044c55fb8a2d015b248a9e
#
_cell.length_a   1.000
_cell.length_b   1.000
_cell.length_c   1.000
_cell.angle_alpha   90.00
_cell.angle_beta   90.00
_cell.angle_gamma   90.00
#
_symmetry.space_group_name_H-M   'P 1'
#
loop_
_entity.id
_entity.type
_entity.pdbx_description
1 polymer ?
#
loop_
_entity_poly.entity_id
_entity_poly.type
_entity_poly.pdbx_seq_one_letter_code
_entity_poly.pdbx_strand_id
1 'polypeptide(L)'
;HFLSENVIQRLKIEEPTSVAVKEQIDTMQVEMNKLIVSIKINEILDDPQDKIKRELALNLLFDLCFSKSSSLYNEWLEKGYINETFSASFTQERDYAFILMGGDQDDYKLLRKTIFNFIDHVQDLEIAEDDFERIKRKTIGNFINSYNSPESIANTFSRYYFEGICSFDLVDYVSKMTLADINEVKRYFSKEYASSYIVKKDK
;
A
#
# COMPACT_ATOMS: atom_id res chain seq x y z
N HIS A 1 11.79 -21.79 -34.56
CA HIS A 1 11.39 -22.88 -33.66
C HIS A 1 12.06 -22.69 -32.31
N PHE A 2 11.38 -22.00 -31.41
CA PHE A 2 11.72 -22.00 -30.00
C PHE A 2 10.87 -23.09 -29.33
N LEU A 3 11.26 -24.34 -29.48
CA LEU A 3 10.75 -25.43 -28.66
C LEU A 3 11.84 -25.72 -27.63
N SER A 4 11.87 -24.98 -26.55
CA SER A 4 12.56 -25.41 -25.35
C SER A 4 11.59 -26.31 -24.59
N GLU A 5 11.90 -27.57 -24.51
CA GLU A 5 11.17 -28.54 -23.65
C GLU A 5 11.37 -28.26 -22.14
N ASN A 6 12.23 -27.29 -21.82
CA ASN A 6 12.50 -26.89 -20.44
C ASN A 6 11.57 -25.74 -20.03
N VAL A 7 10.54 -26.06 -19.28
CA VAL A 7 9.74 -25.06 -18.58
C VAL A 7 10.66 -24.38 -17.56
N ILE A 8 10.92 -23.08 -17.76
CA ILE A 8 11.69 -22.29 -16.79
C ILE A 8 10.83 -22.21 -15.51
N GLN A 9 11.30 -22.86 -14.46
CA GLN A 9 10.67 -22.76 -13.14
C GLN A 9 11.38 -21.67 -12.34
N ARG A 10 10.61 -20.74 -11.77
CA ARG A 10 11.14 -19.82 -10.78
C ARG A 10 11.44 -20.56 -9.49
N LEU A 11 12.61 -20.30 -8.93
CA LEU A 11 12.92 -20.78 -7.58
C LEU A 11 11.97 -20.09 -6.59
N LYS A 12 11.25 -20.87 -5.80
CA LYS A 12 10.50 -20.36 -4.66
C LYS A 12 11.50 -20.15 -3.53
N ILE A 13 11.71 -18.91 -3.12
CA ILE A 13 12.56 -18.57 -1.99
C ILE A 13 11.67 -18.57 -0.75
N GLU A 14 12.02 -19.37 0.25
CA GLU A 14 11.39 -19.31 1.57
C GLU A 14 12.05 -18.19 2.37
N GLU A 15 11.29 -17.14 2.60
CA GLU A 15 11.75 -16.02 3.42
C GLU A 15 11.40 -16.23 4.89
N PRO A 16 12.30 -15.84 5.83
CA PRO A 16 11.96 -15.81 7.26
C PRO A 16 10.74 -14.92 7.52
N THR A 17 9.91 -15.29 8.49
CA THR A 17 8.76 -14.46 8.89
C THR A 17 9.18 -13.14 9.52
N SER A 18 10.34 -13.09 10.17
CA SER A 18 10.89 -11.88 10.77
C SER A 18 11.51 -10.96 9.72
N VAL A 19 11.54 -9.64 10.00
CA VAL A 19 12.31 -8.68 9.21
C VAL A 19 13.80 -8.80 9.55
N ALA A 20 14.66 -8.78 8.54
CA ALA A 20 16.10 -8.93 8.71
C ALA A 20 16.72 -7.75 9.45
N VAL A 21 16.25 -6.53 9.16
CA VAL A 21 16.77 -5.28 9.75
C VAL A 21 15.59 -4.42 10.20
N LYS A 22 15.55 -4.03 11.46
CA LYS A 22 14.49 -3.19 12.03
C LYS A 22 14.64 -1.71 11.68
N GLU A 23 15.87 -1.23 11.58
CA GLU A 23 16.18 0.14 11.21
C GLU A 23 17.53 0.21 10.50
N GLN A 24 17.57 0.90 9.38
CA GLN A 24 18.80 1.22 8.66
C GLN A 24 18.83 2.73 8.37
N ILE A 25 20.00 3.32 8.54
CA ILE A 25 20.23 4.75 8.33
C ILE A 25 21.45 4.90 7.42
N ASP A 26 21.26 5.57 6.29
CA ASP A 26 22.31 5.97 5.39
C ASP A 26 22.37 7.50 5.26
N THR A 27 23.51 8.05 4.81
CA THR A 27 23.69 9.48 4.55
C THR A 27 23.95 9.69 3.07
N MET A 28 23.19 10.59 2.45
CA MET A 28 23.29 10.88 1.02
C MET A 28 23.07 12.37 0.76
N GLN A 29 23.48 12.85 -0.42
CA GLN A 29 23.19 14.21 -0.89
C GLN A 29 21.72 14.29 -1.31
N VAL A 30 20.86 14.64 -0.36
CA VAL A 30 19.42 14.85 -0.54
C VAL A 30 19.01 16.20 0.01
N GLU A 31 17.92 16.77 -0.47
CA GLU A 31 17.44 18.08 0.00
C GLU A 31 16.87 18.03 1.41
N MET A 32 16.15 16.96 1.72
CA MET A 32 15.54 16.69 3.03
C MET A 32 15.80 15.24 3.43
N ASN A 33 15.73 14.96 4.74
CA ASN A 33 15.75 13.58 5.19
C ASN A 33 14.54 12.82 4.63
N LYS A 34 14.76 11.55 4.27
CA LYS A 34 13.72 10.66 3.74
C LYS A 34 13.50 9.51 4.70
N LEU A 35 12.26 9.18 4.95
CA LEU A 35 11.89 8.01 5.75
C LEU A 35 10.91 7.14 4.97
N ILE A 36 11.18 5.84 4.95
CA ILE A 36 10.23 4.82 4.54
C ILE A 36 10.10 3.81 5.68
N VAL A 37 8.88 3.56 6.11
CA VAL A 37 8.53 2.44 6.98
C VAL A 37 7.87 1.40 6.10
N SER A 38 8.41 0.19 6.09
CA SER A 38 7.82 -0.97 5.42
C SER A 38 7.24 -1.94 6.44
N ILE A 39 6.11 -2.56 6.12
CA ILE A 39 5.51 -3.63 6.93
C ILE A 39 5.42 -4.86 6.05
N LYS A 40 6.16 -5.89 6.41
CA LYS A 40 6.12 -7.18 5.71
C LYS A 40 4.79 -7.89 6.00
N ILE A 41 4.16 -8.43 4.97
CA ILE A 41 2.99 -9.28 5.08
C ILE A 41 3.41 -10.72 4.78
N ASN A 42 3.36 -11.56 5.81
CA ASN A 42 3.79 -12.97 5.70
C ASN A 42 2.72 -13.88 5.08
N GLU A 43 1.47 -13.40 5.04
CA GLU A 43 0.39 -14.15 4.43
C GLU A 43 0.47 -14.03 2.90
N ILE A 44 0.83 -15.11 2.24
CA ILE A 44 0.83 -15.20 0.77
C ILE A 44 -0.49 -15.84 0.35
N LEU A 45 -1.25 -15.12 -0.46
CA LEU A 45 -2.52 -15.59 -1.01
C LEU A 45 -2.27 -16.23 -2.37
N ASP A 46 -2.92 -17.35 -2.63
CA ASP A 46 -2.84 -18.04 -3.93
C ASP A 46 -4.05 -17.72 -4.82
N ASP A 47 -5.23 -17.53 -4.22
CA ASP A 47 -6.45 -17.23 -4.97
C ASP A 47 -6.43 -15.80 -5.53
N PRO A 48 -6.65 -15.61 -6.85
CA PRO A 48 -6.67 -14.29 -7.47
C PRO A 48 -7.75 -13.35 -6.90
N GLN A 49 -8.90 -13.88 -6.48
CA GLN A 49 -9.99 -13.07 -5.94
C GLN A 49 -9.65 -12.54 -4.55
N ASP A 50 -9.01 -13.35 -3.72
CA ASP A 50 -8.54 -12.93 -2.40
C ASP A 50 -7.42 -11.89 -2.53
N LYS A 51 -6.52 -12.06 -3.52
CA LYS A 51 -5.46 -11.09 -3.83
C LYS A 51 -6.03 -9.72 -4.20
N ILE A 52 -6.95 -9.68 -5.15
CA ILE A 52 -7.54 -8.41 -5.59
C ILE A 52 -8.37 -7.78 -4.48
N LYS A 53 -9.10 -8.57 -3.72
CA LYS A 53 -9.87 -8.09 -2.58
C LYS A 53 -8.96 -7.41 -1.55
N ARG A 54 -7.84 -8.03 -1.17
CA ARG A 54 -6.85 -7.45 -0.25
C ARG A 54 -6.26 -6.16 -0.81
N GLU A 55 -5.86 -6.15 -2.08
CA GLU A 55 -5.29 -4.97 -2.73
C GLU A 55 -6.27 -3.80 -2.71
N LEU A 56 -7.50 -4.03 -3.13
CA LEU A 56 -8.54 -3.00 -3.16
C LEU A 56 -8.89 -2.49 -1.76
N ALA A 57 -8.99 -3.39 -0.77
CA ALA A 57 -9.29 -3.01 0.61
C ALA A 57 -8.18 -2.14 1.21
N LEU A 58 -6.90 -2.49 1.03
CA LEU A 58 -5.78 -1.69 1.50
C LEU A 58 -5.71 -0.34 0.79
N ASN A 59 -5.92 -0.28 -0.52
CA ASN A 59 -5.94 0.97 -1.26
C ASN A 59 -7.09 1.89 -0.82
N LEU A 60 -8.29 1.34 -0.57
CA LEU A 60 -9.41 2.10 -0.01
C LEU A 60 -9.09 2.60 1.41
N LEU A 61 -8.45 1.78 2.27
CA LEU A 61 -8.01 2.20 3.59
C LEU A 61 -6.99 3.34 3.51
N PHE A 62 -6.02 3.28 2.59
CA PHE A 62 -5.07 4.38 2.38
C PHE A 62 -5.74 5.65 1.90
N ASP A 63 -6.69 5.55 0.98
CA ASP A 63 -7.47 6.71 0.53
C ASP A 63 -8.31 7.32 1.65
N LEU A 64 -8.91 6.50 2.52
CA LEU A 64 -9.66 6.93 3.70
C LEU A 64 -8.77 7.67 4.71
N CYS A 65 -7.54 7.18 4.92
CA CYS A 65 -6.63 7.72 5.92
C CYS A 65 -5.74 8.86 5.37
N PHE A 66 -5.28 8.75 4.13
CA PHE A 66 -4.17 9.56 3.62
C PHE A 66 -4.45 10.29 2.31
N SER A 67 -5.68 10.28 1.81
CA SER A 67 -6.02 11.20 0.71
C SER A 67 -6.08 12.65 1.22
N LYS A 68 -5.87 13.62 0.32
CA LYS A 68 -5.94 15.06 0.64
C LYS A 68 -7.30 15.50 1.23
N SER A 69 -8.34 14.71 1.09
CA SER A 69 -9.67 14.96 1.67
C SER A 69 -9.88 14.26 3.02
N SER A 70 -8.90 13.50 3.51
CA SER A 70 -8.97 12.80 4.80
C SER A 70 -8.70 13.77 5.95
N SER A 71 -9.48 13.67 7.02
CA SER A 71 -9.26 14.43 8.25
C SER A 71 -7.92 14.10 8.90
N LEU A 72 -7.53 12.83 8.92
CA LEU A 72 -6.26 12.38 9.48
C LEU A 72 -5.06 12.97 8.72
N TYR A 73 -5.08 12.92 7.38
CA TYR A 73 -4.02 13.50 6.56
C TYR A 73 -3.88 15.01 6.81
N ASN A 74 -5.00 15.73 6.82
CA ASN A 74 -5.00 17.19 7.05
C ASN A 74 -4.52 17.52 8.47
N GLU A 75 -4.95 16.78 9.48
CA GLU A 75 -4.45 16.94 10.85
C GLU A 75 -2.92 16.76 10.93
N TRP A 76 -2.39 15.73 10.29
CA TRP A 76 -0.94 15.49 10.28
C TRP A 76 -0.18 16.58 9.52
N LEU A 77 -0.74 17.07 8.43
CA LEU A 77 -0.17 18.16 7.64
C LEU A 77 -0.15 19.47 8.43
N GLU A 78 -1.26 19.84 9.06
CA GLU A 78 -1.39 21.06 9.89
C GLU A 78 -0.45 21.03 11.11
N LYS A 79 -0.26 19.87 11.72
CA LYS A 79 0.69 19.68 12.83
C LYS A 79 2.16 19.60 12.38
N GLY A 80 2.42 19.60 11.08
CA GLY A 80 3.75 19.47 10.52
C GLY A 80 4.38 18.07 10.72
N TYR A 81 3.57 17.06 10.98
CA TYR A 81 4.05 15.67 11.11
C TYR A 81 4.46 15.08 9.77
N ILE A 82 3.78 15.49 8.71
CA ILE A 82 4.02 15.13 7.32
C ILE A 82 4.07 16.38 6.46
N ASN A 83 4.49 16.22 5.22
CA ASN A 83 4.32 17.19 4.14
C ASN A 83 3.66 16.52 2.92
N GLU A 84 3.59 17.22 1.79
CA GLU A 84 2.91 16.76 0.58
C GLU A 84 3.58 15.53 -0.08
N THR A 85 4.80 15.18 0.31
CA THR A 85 5.50 13.99 -0.19
C THR A 85 5.08 12.70 0.51
N PHE A 86 4.33 12.80 1.61
CA PHE A 86 3.87 11.64 2.35
C PHE A 86 2.94 10.78 1.50
N SER A 87 3.21 9.50 1.50
CA SER A 87 2.38 8.52 0.81
C SER A 87 2.33 7.19 1.56
N ALA A 88 1.28 6.43 1.30
CA ALA A 88 1.14 5.05 1.69
C ALA A 88 0.80 4.21 0.46
N SER A 89 1.37 3.02 0.37
CA SER A 89 1.13 2.11 -0.75
C SER A 89 1.21 0.65 -0.31
N PHE A 90 0.59 -0.20 -1.09
CA PHE A 90 0.65 -1.64 -0.94
C PHE A 90 1.25 -2.25 -2.21
N THR A 91 2.12 -3.21 -2.02
CA THR A 91 2.67 -4.03 -3.09
C THR A 91 2.44 -5.48 -2.77
N GLN A 92 1.94 -6.21 -3.75
CA GLN A 92 1.75 -7.64 -3.67
C GLN A 92 2.22 -8.26 -4.98
N GLU A 93 3.03 -9.28 -4.82
CA GLU A 93 3.53 -10.10 -5.91
C GLU A 93 3.22 -11.56 -5.60
N ARG A 94 3.73 -12.44 -6.43
CA ARG A 94 3.46 -13.88 -6.29
C ARG A 94 3.93 -14.44 -4.94
N ASP A 95 5.12 -14.02 -4.49
CA ASP A 95 5.83 -14.64 -3.38
C ASP A 95 6.07 -13.68 -2.20
N TYR A 96 5.64 -12.41 -2.31
CA TYR A 96 5.80 -11.42 -1.25
C TYR A 96 4.71 -10.35 -1.28
N ALA A 97 4.47 -9.75 -0.13
CA ALA A 97 3.61 -8.57 0.00
C ALA A 97 4.11 -7.66 1.11
N PHE A 98 3.95 -6.34 0.93
CA PHE A 98 4.33 -5.36 1.94
C PHE A 98 3.55 -4.05 1.78
N ILE A 99 3.45 -3.33 2.89
CA ILE A 99 2.95 -1.97 2.96
C ILE A 99 4.16 -1.03 3.07
N LEU A 100 4.13 0.10 2.37
CA LEU A 100 5.07 1.20 2.52
C LEU A 100 4.34 2.45 3.00
N MET A 101 4.94 3.16 3.94
CA MET A 101 4.48 4.46 4.42
C MET A 101 5.68 5.37 4.62
N GLY A 102 5.65 6.60 4.13
CA GLY A 102 6.77 7.50 4.32
C GLY A 102 6.72 8.74 3.45
N GLY A 103 7.80 9.51 3.49
CA GLY A 103 7.96 10.76 2.76
C GLY A 103 9.23 11.50 3.18
N ASP A 104 9.37 12.70 2.68
CA ASP A 104 10.47 13.59 3.02
C ASP A 104 10.09 14.40 4.27
N GLN A 105 10.97 14.48 5.26
CA GLN A 105 10.73 15.25 6.48
C GLN A 105 12.05 15.54 7.21
N ASP A 106 12.31 16.80 7.53
CA ASP A 106 13.53 17.17 8.26
C ASP A 106 13.60 16.50 9.63
N ASP A 107 12.50 16.47 10.36
CA ASP A 107 12.38 15.64 11.56
C ASP A 107 11.84 14.23 11.22
N TYR A 108 12.70 13.41 10.63
CA TYR A 108 12.33 12.01 10.32
C TYR A 108 11.95 11.20 11.57
N LYS A 109 12.41 11.60 12.77
CA LYS A 109 12.08 10.91 14.03
C LYS A 109 10.62 11.18 14.40
N LEU A 110 10.16 12.41 14.21
CA LEU A 110 8.75 12.77 14.39
C LEU A 110 7.86 12.01 13.40
N LEU A 111 8.23 12.03 12.13
CA LEU A 111 7.50 11.26 11.09
C LEU A 111 7.44 9.77 11.44
N ARG A 112 8.58 9.17 11.81
CA ARG A 112 8.65 7.77 12.24
C ARG A 112 7.72 7.49 13.42
N LYS A 113 7.78 8.33 14.46
CA LYS A 113 6.90 8.20 15.62
C LYS A 113 5.42 8.26 15.25
N THR A 114 5.06 9.18 14.35
CA THR A 114 3.68 9.35 13.86
C THR A 114 3.20 8.10 13.12
N ILE A 115 4.02 7.55 12.20
CA ILE A 115 3.68 6.32 11.47
C ILE A 115 3.55 5.14 12.44
N PHE A 116 4.48 4.95 13.37
CA PHE A 116 4.40 3.85 14.33
C PHE A 116 3.22 3.99 15.29
N ASN A 117 2.84 5.20 15.66
CA ASN A 117 1.63 5.45 16.44
C ASN A 117 0.36 5.09 15.63
N PHE A 118 0.32 5.40 14.34
CA PHE A 118 -0.77 4.96 13.46
C PHE A 118 -0.85 3.43 13.41
N ILE A 119 0.28 2.74 13.21
CA ILE A 119 0.32 1.27 13.19
C ILE A 119 -0.25 0.67 14.48
N ASP A 120 0.01 1.28 15.63
CA ASP A 120 -0.50 0.79 16.93
C ASP A 120 -2.01 0.94 17.08
N HIS A 121 -2.59 1.99 16.49
CA HIS A 121 -3.98 2.37 16.74
C HIS A 121 -4.91 2.16 15.55
N VAL A 122 -4.38 1.70 14.39
CA VAL A 122 -5.20 1.51 13.19
C VAL A 122 -6.34 0.50 13.40
N GLN A 123 -6.17 -0.46 14.31
CA GLN A 123 -7.23 -1.42 14.66
C GLN A 123 -8.45 -0.72 15.27
N ASP A 124 -8.21 0.33 16.07
CA ASP A 124 -9.24 1.09 16.77
C ASP A 124 -9.80 2.23 15.91
N LEU A 125 -9.29 2.41 14.69
CA LEU A 125 -9.74 3.47 13.80
C LEU A 125 -11.18 3.21 13.35
N GLU A 126 -12.09 4.08 13.78
CA GLU A 126 -13.48 4.08 13.31
C GLU A 126 -13.56 4.78 11.92
N ILE A 127 -14.22 4.13 10.98
CA ILE A 127 -14.45 4.66 9.64
C ILE A 127 -15.95 4.93 9.50
N ALA A 128 -16.30 6.19 9.25
CA ALA A 128 -17.68 6.57 8.99
C ALA A 128 -18.17 5.97 7.66
N GLU A 129 -19.41 5.45 7.65
CA GLU A 129 -20.03 4.86 6.46
C GLU A 129 -20.06 5.85 5.28
N ASP A 130 -20.37 7.13 5.55
CA ASP A 130 -20.41 8.17 4.52
C ASP A 130 -19.06 8.41 3.87
N ASP A 131 -17.97 8.36 4.64
CA ASP A 131 -16.60 8.50 4.11
C ASP A 131 -16.22 7.28 3.28
N PHE A 132 -16.56 6.08 3.75
CA PHE A 132 -16.33 4.86 3.00
C PHE A 132 -17.06 4.88 1.66
N GLU A 133 -18.35 5.18 1.64
CA GLU A 133 -19.14 5.27 0.41
C GLU A 133 -18.65 6.39 -0.54
N ARG A 134 -18.15 7.50 0.02
CA ARG A 134 -17.55 8.59 -0.77
C ARG A 134 -16.27 8.12 -1.46
N ILE A 135 -15.35 7.46 -0.74
CA ILE A 135 -14.08 6.97 -1.29
C ILE A 135 -14.34 5.84 -2.30
N LYS A 136 -15.27 4.93 -2.01
CA LYS A 136 -15.69 3.87 -2.91
C LYS A 136 -16.18 4.43 -4.25
N ARG A 137 -17.07 5.44 -4.24
CA ARG A 137 -17.54 6.11 -5.46
C ARG A 137 -16.42 6.82 -6.21
N LYS A 138 -15.48 7.47 -5.50
CA LYS A 138 -14.28 8.08 -6.09
C LYS A 138 -13.46 7.03 -6.83
N THR A 139 -13.20 5.90 -6.20
CA THR A 139 -12.40 4.81 -6.77
C THR A 139 -13.05 4.21 -8.02
N ILE A 140 -14.36 3.97 -7.98
CA ILE A 140 -15.13 3.54 -9.16
C ILE A 140 -15.00 4.57 -10.28
N GLY A 141 -15.18 5.86 -9.98
CA GLY A 141 -15.03 6.95 -10.95
C GLY A 141 -13.63 6.98 -11.59
N ASN A 142 -12.57 6.73 -10.80
CA ASN A 142 -11.20 6.66 -11.28
C ASN A 142 -11.00 5.49 -12.24
N PHE A 143 -11.53 4.30 -11.94
CA PHE A 143 -11.46 3.15 -12.85
C PHE A 143 -12.19 3.44 -14.16
N ILE A 144 -13.42 3.97 -14.11
CA ILE A 144 -14.18 4.31 -15.32
C ILE A 144 -13.41 5.36 -16.15
N ASN A 145 -12.82 6.38 -15.49
CA ASN A 145 -12.06 7.41 -16.19
C ASN A 145 -10.79 6.84 -16.84
N SER A 146 -10.15 5.84 -16.23
CA SER A 146 -8.96 5.19 -16.79
C SER A 146 -9.22 4.50 -18.14
N TYR A 147 -10.46 4.13 -18.41
CA TYR A 147 -10.86 3.54 -19.70
C TYR A 147 -10.88 4.53 -20.87
N ASN A 148 -10.70 5.82 -20.62
CA ASN A 148 -10.52 6.81 -21.68
C ASN A 148 -9.10 6.80 -22.28
N SER A 149 -8.15 6.07 -21.69
CA SER A 149 -6.77 5.97 -22.16
C SER A 149 -6.46 4.55 -22.64
N PRO A 150 -6.22 4.32 -23.93
CA PRO A 150 -5.82 3.00 -24.45
C PRO A 150 -4.57 2.44 -23.77
N GLU A 151 -3.61 3.30 -23.43
CA GLU A 151 -2.39 2.90 -22.71
C GLU A 151 -2.73 2.42 -21.28
N SER A 152 -3.59 3.14 -20.58
CA SER A 152 -4.06 2.74 -19.24
C SER A 152 -4.79 1.40 -19.30
N ILE A 153 -5.66 1.21 -20.30
CA ILE A 153 -6.36 -0.07 -20.49
C ILE A 153 -5.35 -1.19 -20.72
N ALA A 154 -4.40 -1.01 -21.65
CA ALA A 154 -3.43 -2.04 -22.00
C ALA A 154 -2.58 -2.44 -20.79
N ASN A 155 -2.05 -1.47 -20.04
CA ASN A 155 -1.21 -1.72 -18.88
C ASN A 155 -2.00 -2.40 -17.74
N THR A 156 -3.18 -1.88 -17.42
CA THR A 156 -4.03 -2.43 -16.37
C THR A 156 -4.53 -3.83 -16.72
N PHE A 157 -4.98 -4.01 -17.97
CA PHE A 157 -5.43 -5.32 -18.44
C PHE A 157 -4.31 -6.36 -18.38
N SER A 158 -3.13 -6.04 -18.89
CA SER A 158 -1.99 -6.96 -18.88
C SER A 158 -1.58 -7.36 -17.47
N ARG A 159 -1.50 -6.39 -16.54
CA ARG A 159 -1.16 -6.65 -15.14
C ARG A 159 -2.13 -7.67 -14.53
N TYR A 160 -3.42 -7.38 -14.54
CA TYR A 160 -4.42 -8.23 -13.88
C TYR A 160 -4.68 -9.55 -14.61
N TYR A 161 -4.52 -9.58 -15.95
CA TYR A 161 -4.64 -10.81 -16.73
C TYR A 161 -3.65 -11.89 -16.29
N PHE A 162 -2.38 -11.50 -16.04
CA PHE A 162 -1.38 -12.44 -15.53
C PHE A 162 -1.63 -12.88 -14.08
N GLU A 163 -2.43 -12.14 -13.34
CA GLU A 163 -2.90 -12.50 -12.00
C GLU A 163 -4.21 -13.31 -12.02
N GLY A 164 -4.78 -13.57 -13.20
CA GLY A 164 -6.03 -14.33 -13.36
C GLY A 164 -7.30 -13.50 -13.15
N ILE A 165 -7.20 -12.16 -13.20
CA ILE A 165 -8.32 -11.23 -13.02
C ILE A 165 -8.60 -10.47 -14.33
N CYS A 166 -9.87 -10.29 -14.66
CA CYS A 166 -10.28 -9.36 -15.71
C CYS A 166 -10.32 -7.92 -15.16
N SER A 167 -9.51 -7.03 -15.74
CA SER A 167 -9.45 -5.64 -15.25
C SER A 167 -10.77 -4.88 -15.39
N PHE A 168 -11.66 -5.29 -16.28
CA PHE A 168 -12.97 -4.67 -16.41
C PHE A 168 -13.92 -5.02 -15.25
N ASP A 169 -13.62 -6.08 -14.49
CA ASP A 169 -14.40 -6.48 -13.32
C ASP A 169 -14.00 -5.70 -12.07
N LEU A 170 -12.94 -4.86 -12.11
CA LEU A 170 -12.47 -4.09 -10.95
C LEU A 170 -13.55 -3.18 -10.37
N VAL A 171 -14.37 -2.57 -11.22
CA VAL A 171 -15.50 -1.74 -10.79
C VAL A 171 -16.51 -2.57 -9.98
N ASP A 172 -16.77 -3.80 -10.40
CA ASP A 172 -17.69 -4.71 -9.74
C ASP A 172 -17.09 -5.18 -8.38
N TYR A 173 -15.80 -5.52 -8.34
CA TYR A 173 -15.10 -5.81 -7.08
C TYR A 173 -15.22 -4.66 -6.09
N VAL A 174 -14.88 -3.42 -6.49
CA VAL A 174 -14.99 -2.26 -5.60
C VAL A 174 -16.44 -2.03 -5.16
N SER A 175 -17.41 -2.19 -6.06
CA SER A 175 -18.82 -1.98 -5.74
C SER A 175 -19.35 -2.92 -4.64
N LYS A 176 -18.78 -4.13 -4.55
CA LYS A 176 -19.12 -5.15 -3.56
C LYS A 176 -18.33 -5.03 -2.24
N MET A 177 -17.29 -4.17 -2.19
CA MET A 177 -16.52 -3.95 -0.97
C MET A 177 -17.38 -3.39 0.16
N THR A 178 -17.11 -3.83 1.37
CA THR A 178 -17.79 -3.45 2.62
C THR A 178 -16.82 -2.89 3.64
N LEU A 179 -17.32 -2.22 4.68
CA LEU A 179 -16.49 -1.80 5.82
C LEU A 179 -15.84 -2.98 6.55
N ALA A 180 -16.47 -4.15 6.53
CA ALA A 180 -15.88 -5.35 7.10
C ALA A 180 -14.58 -5.73 6.38
N ASP A 181 -14.51 -5.60 5.05
CA ASP A 181 -13.31 -5.88 4.26
C ASP A 181 -12.19 -4.89 4.60
N ILE A 182 -12.54 -3.61 4.83
CA ILE A 182 -11.57 -2.59 5.25
C ILE A 182 -11.06 -2.89 6.68
N ASN A 183 -11.92 -3.30 7.59
CA ASN A 183 -11.52 -3.65 8.95
C ASN A 183 -10.64 -4.91 8.97
N GLU A 184 -10.89 -5.88 8.10
CA GLU A 184 -10.09 -7.09 8.02
C GLU A 184 -8.63 -6.81 7.66
N VAL A 185 -8.36 -5.91 6.72
CA VAL A 185 -6.98 -5.62 6.27
C VAL A 185 -6.16 -4.81 7.27
N LYS A 186 -6.77 -4.19 8.28
CA LYS A 186 -6.06 -3.52 9.36
C LYS A 186 -5.12 -4.47 10.11
N ARG A 187 -5.42 -5.78 10.15
CA ARG A 187 -4.58 -6.81 10.78
C ARG A 187 -3.15 -6.88 10.22
N TYR A 188 -2.93 -6.39 9.02
CA TYR A 188 -1.59 -6.38 8.41
C TYR A 188 -0.66 -5.30 8.99
N PHE A 189 -1.20 -4.35 9.72
CA PHE A 189 -0.39 -3.32 10.37
C PHE A 189 0.16 -3.85 11.69
N SER A 190 1.41 -4.30 11.67
CA SER A 190 2.09 -4.85 12.84
C SER A 190 3.51 -4.30 12.94
N LYS A 191 3.85 -3.76 14.12
CA LYS A 191 5.23 -3.33 14.42
C LYS A 191 6.23 -4.48 14.43
N GLU A 192 5.77 -5.68 14.71
CA GLU A 192 6.62 -6.87 14.69
C GLU A 192 7.26 -7.08 13.32
N TYR A 193 6.50 -6.80 12.26
CA TYR A 193 6.95 -6.96 10.87
C TYR A 193 7.35 -5.64 10.20
N ALA A 194 7.48 -4.58 10.99
CA ALA A 194 7.87 -3.27 10.47
C ALA A 194 9.41 -3.10 10.46
N SER A 195 9.88 -2.42 9.42
CA SER A 195 11.25 -1.97 9.24
C SER A 195 11.26 -0.51 8.81
N SER A 196 12.28 0.24 9.20
CA SER A 196 12.46 1.64 8.83
C SER A 196 13.76 1.84 8.07
N TYR A 197 13.70 2.52 6.92
CA TYR A 197 14.87 2.97 6.18
C TYR A 197 14.90 4.49 6.14
N ILE A 198 16.01 5.07 6.58
CA ILE A 198 16.22 6.50 6.70
C ILE A 198 17.40 6.92 5.82
N VAL A 199 17.17 7.86 4.92
CA VAL A 199 18.25 8.58 4.23
C VAL A 199 18.38 9.95 4.87
N LYS A 200 19.51 10.18 5.57
CA LYS A 200 19.82 11.46 6.14
C LYS A 200 20.47 12.37 5.11
N LYS A 201 20.10 13.65 5.17
CA LYS A 201 20.79 14.71 4.45
C LYS A 201 22.23 14.80 4.92
N ASP A 202 23.17 14.79 3.97
CA ASP A 202 24.56 15.15 4.22
C ASP A 202 24.64 16.62 4.63
N LYS A 203 25.55 16.94 5.56
CA LYS A 203 25.67 18.31 6.13
C LYS A 203 26.40 19.26 5.19
#